data_469a70fd4af29898132172bc707f19f3
#
_entry.id   469a70fd4af29898132172bc707f19f3
#
_cell.length_a   1.000
_cell.length_b   1.000
_cell.length_c   1.000
_cell.angle_alpha   90.00
_cell.angle_beta   90.00
_cell.angle_gamma   90.00
#
_symmetry.space_group_name_H-M   'P 1'
#
loop_
_entity.id
_entity.type
_entity.pdbx_description
1 polymer ?
#
loop_
_entity_poly.entity_id
_entity_poly.type
_entity_poly.pdbx_seq_one_letter_code
_entity_poly.pdbx_strand_id
1 'polypeptide(L)'
;MSLAEDKLSEFAGQRHISLETYRKTGDPVRTPVWFIEENGELFVRTDSSTGKIRRIRNNPQVRIAPCNARGTVKGTWVNGEARMIEPESSEHVFSILRKKYGMSYRIIRFVQRFSRSKAHPIGLAIRIAI
;
A
#
# COMPACT_ATOMS: atom_id res chain seq x y z
N MET A 1 -1.60 -6.60 -24.42
CA MET A 1 -1.48 -6.12 -23.04
C MET A 1 -0.31 -5.17 -22.91
N SER A 2 -0.47 -4.11 -22.10
CA SER A 2 0.63 -3.20 -21.83
C SER A 2 1.63 -3.83 -20.85
N LEU A 3 2.86 -3.27 -20.80
CA LEU A 3 3.85 -3.71 -19.82
C LEU A 3 3.36 -3.48 -18.39
N ALA A 4 2.60 -2.40 -18.15
CA ALA A 4 2.03 -2.13 -16.84
C ALA A 4 1.01 -3.20 -16.44
N GLU A 5 0.15 -3.64 -17.37
CA GLU A 5 -0.80 -4.72 -17.12
C GLU A 5 -0.11 -6.03 -16.80
N ASP A 6 0.96 -6.36 -17.53
CA ASP A 6 1.74 -7.57 -17.29
C ASP A 6 2.39 -7.54 -15.91
N LYS A 7 2.93 -6.40 -15.49
CA LYS A 7 3.51 -6.25 -14.16
C LYS A 7 2.43 -6.34 -13.08
N LEU A 8 1.26 -5.73 -13.29
CA LEU A 8 0.16 -5.78 -12.34
C LEU A 8 -0.40 -7.19 -12.17
N SER A 9 -0.33 -8.04 -13.20
CA SER A 9 -0.88 -9.39 -13.13
C SER A 9 -0.23 -10.23 -12.03
N GLU A 10 1.03 -9.94 -11.67
CA GLU A 10 1.73 -10.65 -10.58
C GLU A 10 1.10 -10.39 -9.21
N PHE A 11 0.35 -9.28 -9.08
CA PHE A 11 -0.29 -8.92 -7.82
C PHE A 11 -1.70 -9.48 -7.69
N ALA A 12 -2.27 -10.00 -8.78
CA ALA A 12 -3.63 -10.57 -8.77
C ALA A 12 -3.70 -11.75 -7.79
N GLY A 13 -4.72 -11.74 -6.94
CA GLY A 13 -4.92 -12.80 -5.96
C GLY A 13 -4.02 -12.73 -4.73
N GLN A 14 -3.07 -11.82 -4.68
CA GLN A 14 -2.20 -11.65 -3.51
C GLN A 14 -2.91 -10.87 -2.41
N ARG A 15 -2.61 -11.19 -1.15
CA ARG A 15 -3.18 -10.48 0.00
C ARG A 15 -2.28 -9.36 0.51
N HIS A 16 -0.98 -9.46 0.26
CA HIS A 16 0.01 -8.51 0.76
C HIS A 16 1.00 -8.14 -0.33
N ILE A 17 1.46 -6.89 -0.26
CA ILE A 17 2.63 -6.46 -1.01
C ILE A 17 3.65 -5.92 -0.02
N SER A 18 4.93 -6.12 -0.33
CA SER A 18 6.00 -5.42 0.36
C SER A 18 6.12 -4.05 -0.30
N LEU A 19 5.92 -3.00 0.49
CA LEU A 19 6.06 -1.63 0.03
C LEU A 19 7.41 -1.11 0.51
N GLU A 20 8.30 -0.81 -0.44
CA GLU A 20 9.63 -0.27 -0.16
C GLU A 20 9.63 1.23 -0.38
N THR A 21 9.93 1.97 0.66
CA THR A 21 10.08 3.43 0.64
C THR A 21 11.51 3.77 1.06
N TYR A 22 11.94 5.01 0.85
CA TYR A 22 13.34 5.37 1.04
C TYR A 22 13.51 6.48 2.06
N ARG A 23 14.49 6.30 2.95
CA ARG A 23 14.92 7.34 3.89
C ARG A 23 15.68 8.43 3.12
N LYS A 24 15.87 9.58 3.75
CA LYS A 24 16.66 10.68 3.17
C LYS A 24 18.08 10.22 2.78
N THR A 25 18.60 9.23 3.49
CA THR A 25 19.91 8.62 3.20
C THR A 25 19.91 7.76 1.96
N GLY A 26 18.71 7.41 1.44
CA GLY A 26 18.54 6.45 0.36
C GLY A 26 18.33 5.02 0.82
N ASP A 27 18.42 4.75 2.12
CA ASP A 27 18.24 3.41 2.65
C ASP A 27 16.78 2.96 2.52
N PRO A 28 16.55 1.72 2.04
CA PRO A 28 15.20 1.22 1.87
C PRO A 28 14.57 0.77 3.19
N VAL A 29 13.26 0.99 3.31
CA VAL A 29 12.45 0.46 4.40
C VAL A 29 11.28 -0.30 3.78
N ARG A 30 11.13 -1.56 4.11
CA ARG A 30 10.13 -2.46 3.54
C ARG A 30 9.09 -2.81 4.59
N THR A 31 7.80 -2.72 4.20
CA THR A 31 6.71 -3.12 5.09
C THR A 31 5.66 -3.89 4.31
N PRO A 32 5.14 -5.01 4.85
CA PRO A 32 4.00 -5.68 4.23
C PRO A 32 2.75 -4.87 4.47
N VAL A 33 1.96 -4.68 3.43
CA VAL A 33 0.71 -3.91 3.50
C VAL A 33 -0.39 -4.60 2.72
N TRP A 34 -1.63 -4.34 3.10
CA TRP A 34 -2.81 -4.73 2.33
C TRP A 34 -3.01 -3.75 1.18
N PHE A 35 -3.55 -4.25 0.09
CA PHE A 35 -3.75 -3.46 -1.12
C PHE A 35 -4.97 -3.89 -1.90
N ILE A 36 -5.44 -3.03 -2.78
CA ILE A 36 -6.37 -3.37 -3.85
C ILE A 36 -5.82 -2.82 -5.15
N GLU A 37 -6.25 -3.42 -6.26
CA GLU A 37 -5.93 -2.91 -7.60
C GLU A 37 -7.22 -2.39 -8.21
N GLU A 38 -7.17 -1.19 -8.79
CA GLU A 38 -8.30 -0.58 -9.48
C GLU A 38 -7.78 0.37 -10.55
N ASN A 39 -8.28 0.21 -11.76
CA ASN A 39 -7.93 1.07 -12.90
C ASN A 39 -6.44 1.18 -13.17
N GLY A 40 -5.71 0.07 -12.98
CA GLY A 40 -4.28 0.02 -13.28
C GLY A 40 -3.38 0.59 -12.20
N GLU A 41 -3.93 0.95 -11.04
CA GLU A 41 -3.15 1.43 -9.91
C GLU A 41 -3.38 0.52 -8.70
N LEU A 42 -2.41 0.49 -7.80
CA LEU A 42 -2.55 -0.18 -6.51
C LEU A 42 -2.86 0.85 -5.43
N PHE A 43 -3.75 0.50 -4.52
CA PHE A 43 -4.19 1.39 -3.44
C PHE A 43 -3.93 0.72 -2.10
N VAL A 44 -3.41 1.49 -1.16
CA VAL A 44 -3.03 1.04 0.17
C VAL A 44 -3.63 1.98 1.21
N ARG A 45 -4.11 1.41 2.32
CA ARG A 45 -4.50 2.19 3.50
C ARG A 45 -3.37 2.18 4.50
N THR A 46 -3.01 3.34 5.01
CA THR A 46 -2.01 3.48 6.07
C THR A 46 -2.45 4.60 7.01
N ASP A 47 -1.64 4.90 8.02
CA ASP A 47 -1.92 5.98 8.97
C ASP A 47 -0.96 7.15 8.74
N SER A 48 -1.47 8.37 8.97
CA SER A 48 -0.72 9.61 8.75
C SER A 48 0.54 9.72 9.61
N SER A 49 0.59 9.02 10.74
CA SER A 49 1.74 9.04 11.65
C SER A 49 2.85 8.06 11.26
N THR A 50 2.64 7.20 10.26
CA THR A 50 3.64 6.20 9.90
C THR A 50 4.84 6.85 9.22
N GLY A 51 6.00 6.22 9.38
CA GLY A 51 7.21 6.66 8.69
C GLY A 51 7.08 6.59 7.16
N LYS A 52 6.23 5.67 6.65
CA LYS A 52 5.94 5.55 5.22
C LYS A 52 5.48 6.88 4.61
N ILE A 53 4.55 7.55 5.29
CA ILE A 53 4.01 8.82 4.78
C ILE A 53 5.11 9.88 4.70
N ARG A 54 5.94 9.98 5.73
CA ARG A 54 7.05 10.93 5.74
C ARG A 54 8.04 10.64 4.62
N ARG A 55 8.40 9.37 4.44
CA ARG A 55 9.34 8.98 3.40
C ARG A 55 8.79 9.26 2.00
N ILE A 56 7.50 8.98 1.77
CA ILE A 56 6.86 9.21 0.48
C ILE A 56 6.75 10.72 0.18
N ARG A 57 6.50 11.55 1.20
CA ARG A 57 6.50 13.00 1.01
C ARG A 57 7.86 13.53 0.58
N ASN A 58 8.93 12.95 1.10
CA ASN A 58 10.30 13.33 0.73
C ASN A 58 10.72 12.71 -0.61
N ASN A 59 10.28 11.49 -0.88
CA ASN A 59 10.63 10.77 -2.10
C ASN A 59 9.45 9.87 -2.51
N PRO A 60 8.69 10.25 -3.54
CA PRO A 60 7.53 9.46 -3.97
C PRO A 60 7.89 8.17 -4.70
N GLN A 61 9.15 7.96 -5.05
CA GLN A 61 9.57 6.73 -5.69
C GLN A 61 9.49 5.56 -4.71
N VAL A 62 8.89 4.46 -5.15
CA VAL A 62 8.74 3.26 -4.33
C VAL A 62 9.03 2.03 -5.18
N ARG A 63 9.21 0.89 -4.52
CA ARG A 63 9.15 -0.42 -5.18
C ARG A 63 8.14 -1.28 -4.44
N ILE A 64 7.52 -2.18 -5.18
CA ILE A 64 6.54 -3.11 -4.62
C ILE A 64 6.82 -4.51 -5.15
N ALA A 65 6.51 -5.52 -4.33
CA ALA A 65 6.60 -6.92 -4.72
C ALA A 65 5.56 -7.72 -3.97
N PRO A 66 5.01 -8.79 -4.56
CA PRO A 66 4.13 -9.69 -3.81
C PRO A 66 4.87 -10.27 -2.63
N CYS A 67 4.21 -10.36 -1.48
CA CYS A 67 4.82 -10.94 -0.28
C CYS A 67 3.76 -11.65 0.56
N ASN A 68 4.22 -12.38 1.59
CA ASN A 68 3.32 -12.95 2.58
C ASN A 68 3.14 -11.96 3.76
N ALA A 69 2.34 -12.33 4.74
CA ALA A 69 2.04 -11.48 5.89
C ALA A 69 3.29 -11.12 6.71
N ARG A 70 4.35 -11.92 6.61
CA ARG A 70 5.61 -11.69 7.31
C ARG A 70 6.55 -10.77 6.53
N GLY A 71 6.19 -10.42 5.28
CA GLY A 71 7.02 -9.60 4.43
C GLY A 71 7.99 -10.38 3.54
N THR A 72 7.92 -11.71 3.56
CA THR A 72 8.76 -12.54 2.66
C THR A 72 8.31 -12.35 1.23
N VAL A 73 9.19 -11.86 0.38
CA VAL A 73 8.90 -11.56 -1.02
C VAL A 73 8.73 -12.86 -1.82
N LYS A 74 7.68 -12.91 -2.64
CA LYS A 74 7.32 -14.08 -3.44
C LYS A 74 7.43 -13.84 -4.95
N GLY A 75 7.73 -12.63 -5.37
CA GLY A 75 7.77 -12.28 -6.78
C GLY A 75 8.81 -11.22 -7.07
N THR A 76 8.65 -10.57 -8.22
CA THR A 76 9.60 -9.59 -8.72
C THR A 76 9.30 -8.19 -8.19
N TRP A 77 10.33 -7.43 -7.85
CA TRP A 77 10.19 -6.02 -7.49
C TRP A 77 9.84 -5.19 -8.71
N VAL A 78 8.88 -4.29 -8.53
CA VAL A 78 8.41 -3.40 -9.57
C VAL A 78 8.53 -1.96 -9.08
N ASN A 79 9.08 -1.08 -9.91
CA ASN A 79 9.18 0.35 -9.59
C ASN A 79 7.83 1.03 -9.73
N GLY A 80 7.58 2.01 -8.86
CA GLY A 80 6.36 2.79 -8.92
C GLY A 80 6.53 4.14 -8.29
N GLU A 81 5.47 4.93 -8.37
CA GLU A 81 5.39 6.24 -7.75
C GLU A 81 4.14 6.28 -6.87
N ALA A 82 4.31 6.70 -5.62
CA ALA A 82 3.22 6.76 -4.65
C ALA A 82 2.78 8.20 -4.43
N ARG A 83 1.47 8.38 -4.25
CA ARG A 83 0.88 9.66 -3.86
C ARG A 83 -0.22 9.45 -2.83
N MET A 84 -0.43 10.44 -1.99
CA MET A 84 -1.57 10.44 -1.08
C MET A 84 -2.81 10.84 -1.87
N ILE A 85 -3.93 10.17 -1.58
CA ILE A 85 -5.19 10.44 -2.27
C ILE A 85 -6.12 11.27 -1.39
N GLU A 86 -7.04 12.00 -2.06
CA GLU A 86 -8.01 12.85 -1.40
C GLU A 86 -8.93 12.03 -0.48
N PRO A 87 -9.46 12.64 0.62
CA PRO A 87 -10.32 11.93 1.55
C PRO A 87 -11.53 11.24 0.92
N GLU A 88 -12.17 11.87 -0.06
CA GLU A 88 -13.31 11.27 -0.76
C GLU A 88 -12.93 10.01 -1.51
N SER A 89 -11.79 10.04 -2.19
CA SER A 89 -11.26 8.87 -2.91
C SER A 89 -10.81 7.79 -1.93
N SER A 90 -10.31 8.19 -0.76
CA SER A 90 -9.89 7.25 0.29
C SER A 90 -11.06 6.43 0.82
N GLU A 91 -12.25 7.02 0.97
CA GLU A 91 -13.44 6.29 1.41
C GLU A 91 -13.80 5.16 0.45
N HIS A 92 -13.71 5.41 -0.85
CA HIS A 92 -13.95 4.40 -1.86
C HIS A 92 -12.94 3.23 -1.73
N VAL A 93 -11.66 3.56 -1.58
CA VAL A 93 -10.59 2.57 -1.39
C VAL A 93 -10.84 1.75 -0.13
N PHE A 94 -11.19 2.41 0.98
CA PHE A 94 -11.42 1.71 2.24
C PHE A 94 -12.62 0.77 2.15
N SER A 95 -13.66 1.16 1.40
CA SER A 95 -14.82 0.30 1.14
C SER A 95 -14.41 -1.00 0.43
N ILE A 96 -13.57 -0.89 -0.59
CA ILE A 96 -13.09 -2.05 -1.36
C ILE A 96 -12.16 -2.92 -0.50
N LEU A 97 -11.30 -2.30 0.30
CA LEU A 97 -10.43 -3.03 1.23
C LEU A 97 -11.25 -3.85 2.24
N ARG A 98 -12.33 -3.27 2.78
CA ARG A 98 -13.21 -3.99 3.69
C ARG A 98 -13.82 -5.23 3.03
N LYS A 99 -14.22 -5.12 1.76
CA LYS A 99 -14.77 -6.25 1.02
C LYS A 99 -13.72 -7.32 0.78
N LYS A 100 -12.51 -6.93 0.39
CA LYS A 100 -11.43 -7.87 0.08
C LYS A 100 -10.95 -8.64 1.32
N TYR A 101 -10.80 -7.97 2.44
CA TYR A 101 -10.18 -8.56 3.64
C TYR A 101 -11.21 -8.97 4.71
N GLY A 102 -12.45 -8.53 4.59
CA GLY A 102 -13.56 -9.01 5.38
C GLY A 102 -13.35 -8.94 6.89
N MET A 103 -13.44 -10.09 7.56
CA MET A 103 -13.33 -10.17 9.02
C MET A 103 -11.98 -9.69 9.53
N SER A 104 -10.90 -9.98 8.82
CA SER A 104 -9.56 -9.53 9.22
C SER A 104 -9.47 -8.01 9.29
N TYR A 105 -10.09 -7.32 8.34
CA TYR A 105 -10.15 -5.86 8.34
C TYR A 105 -10.90 -5.33 9.57
N ARG A 106 -12.04 -5.97 9.91
CA ARG A 106 -12.85 -5.56 11.06
C ARG A 106 -12.08 -5.72 12.37
N ILE A 107 -11.36 -6.82 12.54
CA ILE A 107 -10.55 -7.08 13.74
C ILE A 107 -9.47 -6.01 13.88
N ILE A 108 -8.75 -5.70 12.81
CA ILE A 108 -7.69 -4.69 12.85
C ILE A 108 -8.26 -3.31 13.18
N ARG A 109 -9.40 -2.95 12.57
CA ARG A 109 -10.08 -1.68 12.88
C ARG A 109 -10.49 -1.60 14.35
N PHE A 110 -10.98 -2.71 14.90
CA PHE A 110 -11.37 -2.78 16.31
C PHE A 110 -10.16 -2.55 17.23
N VAL A 111 -9.04 -3.20 16.94
CA VAL A 111 -7.80 -3.03 17.71
C VAL A 111 -7.30 -1.59 17.61
N GLN A 112 -7.31 -1.00 16.41
CA GLN A 112 -6.88 0.38 16.20
C GLN A 112 -7.73 1.40 16.95
N ARG A 113 -9.01 1.08 17.19
CA ARG A 113 -9.93 1.96 17.91
C ARG A 113 -9.46 2.23 19.35
N PHE A 114 -8.73 1.29 19.95
CA PHE A 114 -8.18 1.42 21.29
C PHE A 114 -6.76 1.97 21.31
N SER A 115 -6.18 2.22 20.13
CA SER A 115 -4.89 2.88 20.03
C SER A 115 -5.03 4.36 20.41
N ARG A 116 -4.08 4.86 21.21
CA ARG A 116 -4.06 6.27 21.60
C ARG A 116 -3.49 7.18 20.52
N SER A 117 -3.20 6.64 19.36
CA SER A 117 -2.66 7.41 18.26
C SER A 117 -3.69 8.42 17.74
N LYS A 118 -3.24 9.66 17.52
CA LYS A 118 -4.04 10.71 16.89
C LYS A 118 -3.95 10.63 15.36
N ALA A 119 -3.40 9.55 14.84
CA ALA A 119 -3.20 9.35 13.41
C ALA A 119 -4.53 9.18 12.69
N HIS A 120 -4.60 9.71 11.48
CA HIS A 120 -5.74 9.55 10.60
C HIS A 120 -5.41 8.51 9.54
N PRO A 121 -6.41 7.70 9.11
CA PRO A 121 -6.20 6.82 7.97
C PRO A 121 -5.97 7.63 6.69
N ILE A 122 -4.99 7.20 5.91
CA ILE A 122 -4.65 7.84 4.64
C ILE A 122 -4.58 6.77 3.57
N GLY A 123 -5.16 7.07 2.40
CA GLY A 123 -5.02 6.23 1.22
C GLY A 123 -3.78 6.64 0.43
N LEU A 124 -3.07 5.63 -0.07
CA LEU A 124 -1.97 5.82 -1.01
C LEU A 124 -2.34 5.20 -2.34
N ALA A 125 -2.06 5.88 -3.43
CA ALA A 125 -2.17 5.34 -4.78
C ALA A 125 -0.76 5.11 -5.32
N ILE A 126 -0.52 3.93 -5.87
CA ILE A 126 0.77 3.56 -6.43
C ILE A 126 0.59 3.28 -7.91
N ARG A 127 1.24 4.10 -8.74
CA ARG A 127 1.28 3.91 -10.19
C ARG A 127 2.55 3.16 -10.52
N ILE A 128 2.41 2.07 -11.27
CA ILE A 128 3.56 1.28 -11.70
C ILE A 128 4.31 2.04 -12.78
N ALA A 129 5.62 2.17 -12.60
CA ALA A 129 6.50 2.73 -13.61
C ALA A 129 6.75 1.70 -14.70
N ILE A 130 6.73 2.17 -15.94
CA ILE A 130 6.97 1.32 -17.11
C ILE A 130 8.41 1.46 -17.55
#